data_1ccd9e6f55f66ddace40e4aca00ec0ca
#
_entry.id   1ccd9e6f55f66ddace40e4aca00ec0ca
#
_cell.length_a   1.000
_cell.length_b   1.000
_cell.length_c   1.000
_cell.angle_alpha   90.00
_cell.angle_beta   90.00
_cell.angle_gamma   90.00
#
_symmetry.space_group_name_H-M   'P 1'
#
loop_
_entity.id
_entity.type
_entity.pdbx_description
1 polymer ?
#
loop_
_entity_poly.entity_id
_entity_poly.type
_entity_poly.pdbx_seq_one_letter_code
_entity_poly.pdbx_strand_id
1 'polypeptide(L)'
;MQLETIYHLILKNGIRNYKFKNSQLRPKNSPEEENKGSIFGYRSKNDMVHATGVVLTSIEAILENQDRFTHWTPNVYRYGAYSDKKRRITRGHNEENLRQINTFYIDFDITSSAEEMSSGDILNVAMDLGFMPTLILKSDKGYQAYFALKEPAYVTAHSNFKVIKVAKEISQNLRNHFSQTLPVDLTCNHFGIARIPRTDNVEFFFEEYTYSFEEWLQWSMKQSEFSFSKRKANLTVITGTEGKKQIDEPW
;
A
#
# COMPACT_ATOMS: atom_id res chain seq x y z
N MET A 1 8.27 21.84 1.92
CA MET A 1 7.44 20.69 2.36
C MET A 1 8.27 19.87 3.33
N GLN A 2 7.74 19.61 4.51
CA GLN A 2 8.48 18.83 5.52
C GLN A 2 8.18 17.35 5.29
N LEU A 3 9.17 16.57 4.90
CA LEU A 3 9.06 15.10 4.77
C LEU A 3 8.61 14.44 6.07
N GLU A 4 8.95 15.02 7.20
CA GLU A 4 8.50 14.59 8.52
C GLU A 4 6.96 14.52 8.61
N THR A 5 6.25 15.51 8.09
CA THR A 5 4.78 15.52 8.03
C THR A 5 4.25 14.32 7.22
N ILE A 6 4.87 14.03 6.07
CA ILE A 6 4.49 12.87 5.24
C ILE A 6 4.68 11.55 6.01
N TYR A 7 5.82 11.38 6.69
CA TYR A 7 6.09 10.16 7.45
C TYR A 7 5.14 10.00 8.64
N HIS A 8 4.85 11.09 9.37
CA HIS A 8 3.87 11.06 10.45
C HIS A 8 2.48 10.71 9.94
N LEU A 9 2.06 11.32 8.82
CA LEU A 9 0.76 11.08 8.22
C LEU A 9 0.61 9.62 7.77
N ILE A 10 1.60 9.07 7.08
CA ILE A 10 1.53 7.69 6.58
C ILE A 10 1.66 6.68 7.72
N LEU A 11 2.58 6.86 8.65
CA LEU A 11 2.88 5.85 9.67
C LEU A 11 1.95 5.88 10.89
N LYS A 12 1.13 6.95 11.04
CA LYS A 12 0.04 7.01 12.05
C LYS A 12 0.47 6.53 13.45
N ASN A 13 1.57 7.07 13.97
CA ASN A 13 2.13 6.68 15.27
C ASN A 13 2.46 5.18 15.42
N GLY A 14 2.57 4.44 14.33
CA GLY A 14 2.90 3.00 14.35
C GLY A 14 4.34 2.68 14.78
N ILE A 15 5.27 3.62 14.60
CA ILE A 15 6.65 3.56 15.09
C ILE A 15 6.91 4.72 16.05
N ARG A 16 8.05 4.71 16.75
CA ARG A 16 8.44 5.77 17.68
C ARG A 16 8.79 7.06 16.93
N ASN A 17 8.71 8.20 17.62
CA ASN A 17 9.23 9.45 17.07
C ASN A 17 10.76 9.51 17.17
N TYR A 18 11.32 9.06 18.29
CA TYR A 18 12.74 9.19 18.61
C TYR A 18 13.43 7.83 18.77
N LYS A 19 14.71 7.75 18.38
CA LYS A 19 15.54 6.53 18.48
C LYS A 19 15.71 6.04 19.91
N PHE A 20 15.93 6.97 20.85
CA PHE A 20 16.27 6.69 22.22
C PHE A 20 15.39 7.50 23.17
N LYS A 21 15.22 7.00 24.38
CA LYS A 21 14.52 7.72 25.46
C LYS A 21 15.17 9.07 25.79
N ASN A 22 16.48 9.17 25.61
CA ASN A 22 17.30 10.35 25.87
C ASN A 22 17.77 11.06 24.59
N SER A 23 17.06 10.90 23.50
CA SER A 23 17.35 11.65 22.26
C SER A 23 17.34 13.17 22.54
N GLN A 24 18.32 13.88 22.02
CA GLN A 24 18.39 15.36 22.14
C GLN A 24 17.24 16.06 21.42
N LEU A 25 16.62 15.39 20.43
CA LEU A 25 15.48 15.91 19.69
C LEU A 25 14.16 15.74 20.45
N ARG A 26 14.14 14.89 21.49
CA ARG A 26 12.94 14.59 22.25
C ARG A 26 12.60 15.75 23.22
N PRO A 27 11.37 16.32 23.16
CA PRO A 27 10.91 17.27 24.17
C PRO A 27 10.92 16.68 25.57
N LYS A 28 11.30 17.45 26.59
CA LYS A 28 11.45 16.97 27.98
C LYS A 28 10.21 16.24 28.53
N ASN A 29 9.03 16.66 28.15
CA ASN A 29 7.74 16.14 28.65
C ASN A 29 7.00 15.25 27.63
N SER A 30 7.69 14.73 26.62
CA SER A 30 7.03 13.82 25.66
C SER A 30 6.71 12.48 26.33
N PRO A 31 5.52 11.91 26.10
CA PRO A 31 5.14 10.61 26.65
C PRO A 31 6.09 9.50 26.16
N GLU A 32 6.23 8.47 26.97
CA GLU A 32 6.97 7.27 26.55
C GLU A 32 6.24 6.55 25.43
N GLU A 33 6.99 6.17 24.41
CA GLU A 33 6.46 5.46 23.23
C GLU A 33 6.82 3.98 23.34
N GLU A 34 6.12 3.27 24.23
CA GLU A 34 6.29 1.84 24.40
C GLU A 34 5.46 1.05 23.37
N ASN A 35 5.87 -0.20 23.11
CA ASN A 35 5.14 -1.14 22.26
C ASN A 35 4.79 -0.65 20.84
N LYS A 36 5.66 0.14 20.24
CA LYS A 36 5.55 0.52 18.82
C LYS A 36 6.10 -0.57 17.90
N GLY A 37 5.72 -0.51 16.63
CA GLY A 37 6.17 -1.46 15.62
C GLY A 37 7.49 -1.08 14.95
N SER A 38 7.70 -1.69 13.78
CA SER A 38 8.86 -1.48 12.92
C SER A 38 8.45 -1.40 11.46
N ILE A 39 9.25 -0.74 10.66
CA ILE A 39 9.21 -0.76 9.21
C ILE A 39 10.58 -1.17 8.66
N PHE A 40 10.67 -1.38 7.35
CA PHE A 40 11.91 -1.79 6.69
C PHE A 40 12.27 -0.77 5.62
N GLY A 41 13.55 -0.41 5.55
CA GLY A 41 14.12 0.47 4.52
C GLY A 41 15.15 -0.27 3.67
N TYR A 42 15.15 0.00 2.36
CA TYR A 42 16.03 -0.62 1.38
C TYR A 42 16.72 0.44 0.52
N ARG A 43 17.99 0.23 0.18
CA ARG A 43 18.81 1.20 -0.56
C ARG A 43 18.69 1.04 -2.07
N SER A 44 18.30 -0.16 -2.53
CA SER A 44 18.19 -0.49 -3.95
C SER A 44 17.17 -1.59 -4.19
N LYS A 45 16.75 -1.78 -5.44
CA LYS A 45 15.93 -2.94 -5.85
C LYS A 45 16.64 -4.27 -5.58
N ASN A 46 17.96 -4.34 -5.77
CA ASN A 46 18.74 -5.54 -5.46
C ASN A 46 18.69 -5.90 -3.98
N ASP A 47 18.75 -4.90 -3.10
CA ASP A 47 18.61 -5.10 -1.65
C ASP A 47 17.24 -5.67 -1.28
N MET A 48 16.18 -5.26 -1.97
CA MET A 48 14.83 -5.81 -1.77
C MET A 48 14.77 -7.30 -2.11
N VAL A 49 15.33 -7.69 -3.25
CA VAL A 49 15.35 -9.10 -3.72
C VAL A 49 16.06 -10.00 -2.73
N HIS A 50 17.14 -9.52 -2.14
CA HIS A 50 17.96 -10.28 -1.18
C HIS A 50 17.56 -10.07 0.28
N ALA A 51 16.45 -9.35 0.53
CA ALA A 51 16.02 -8.92 1.87
C ALA A 51 17.11 -8.21 2.68
N THR A 52 18.08 -7.59 2.00
CA THR A 52 19.17 -6.83 2.62
C THR A 52 18.69 -5.42 2.93
N GLY A 53 18.31 -5.16 4.16
CA GLY A 53 17.66 -3.91 4.53
C GLY A 53 18.05 -3.38 5.90
N VAL A 54 17.33 -2.36 6.32
CA VAL A 54 17.44 -1.75 7.64
C VAL A 54 16.10 -1.80 8.35
N VAL A 55 16.11 -2.31 9.58
CA VAL A 55 14.94 -2.24 10.45
C VAL A 55 14.87 -0.84 11.05
N LEU A 56 13.80 -0.13 10.78
CA LEU A 56 13.55 1.24 11.23
C LEU A 56 12.43 1.24 12.27
N THR A 57 12.70 1.83 13.42
CA THR A 57 11.78 1.84 14.57
C THR A 57 11.41 3.24 15.04
N SER A 58 11.89 4.29 14.34
CA SER A 58 11.58 5.68 14.68
C SER A 58 11.59 6.59 13.44
N ILE A 59 10.80 7.66 13.49
CA ILE A 59 10.78 8.73 12.48
C ILE A 59 12.17 9.38 12.39
N GLU A 60 12.80 9.68 13.53
CA GLU A 60 14.16 10.21 13.57
C GLU A 60 15.15 9.36 12.75
N ALA A 61 15.04 8.02 12.84
CA ALA A 61 15.92 7.13 12.07
C ALA A 61 15.64 7.17 10.56
N ILE A 62 14.40 7.42 10.15
CA ILE A 62 14.06 7.59 8.74
C ILE A 62 14.67 8.89 8.23
N LEU A 63 14.41 10.01 8.91
CA LEU A 63 14.88 11.35 8.52
C LEU A 63 16.39 11.44 8.40
N GLU A 64 17.14 10.84 9.33
CA GLU A 64 18.60 10.82 9.27
C GLU A 64 19.18 9.99 8.10
N ASN A 65 18.38 9.11 7.52
CA ASN A 65 18.82 8.19 6.47
C ASN A 65 17.97 8.30 5.18
N GLN A 66 17.12 9.31 5.06
CA GLN A 66 16.19 9.46 3.95
C GLN A 66 16.86 9.42 2.57
N ASP A 67 18.02 10.05 2.43
CA ASP A 67 18.77 10.09 1.17
C ASP A 67 19.43 8.75 0.80
N ARG A 68 19.48 7.80 1.74
CA ARG A 68 20.10 6.50 1.55
C ARG A 68 19.10 5.42 1.15
N PHE A 69 17.82 5.65 1.34
CA PHE A 69 16.78 4.68 1.00
C PHE A 69 16.07 5.07 -0.29
N THR A 70 15.82 4.06 -1.12
CA THR A 70 14.98 4.20 -2.31
C THR A 70 13.61 3.59 -2.10
N HIS A 71 13.51 2.59 -1.20
CA HIS A 71 12.28 1.86 -0.93
C HIS A 71 12.10 1.63 0.57
N TRP A 72 10.86 1.45 0.97
CA TRP A 72 10.46 1.19 2.35
C TRP A 72 9.17 0.37 2.42
N THR A 73 8.75 -0.01 3.63
CA THR A 73 7.42 -0.56 3.87
C THR A 73 6.55 0.53 4.51
N PRO A 74 5.50 1.04 3.82
CA PRO A 74 4.65 2.11 4.36
C PRO A 74 3.65 1.61 5.41
N ASN A 75 3.50 0.30 5.56
CA ASN A 75 2.68 -0.34 6.58
C ASN A 75 3.57 -0.85 7.72
N VAL A 76 3.03 -0.91 8.94
CA VAL A 76 3.82 -1.18 10.15
C VAL A 76 3.70 -2.64 10.56
N TYR A 77 4.83 -3.24 10.91
CA TYR A 77 4.97 -4.61 11.41
C TYR A 77 5.13 -4.62 12.92
N ARG A 78 4.73 -5.72 13.60
CA ARG A 78 4.87 -5.86 15.06
C ARG A 78 6.32 -5.79 15.49
N TYR A 79 7.20 -6.44 14.74
CA TYR A 79 8.64 -6.41 14.95
C TYR A 79 9.41 -6.49 13.65
N GLY A 80 10.63 -6.01 13.66
CA GLY A 80 11.64 -6.25 12.64
C GLY A 80 12.90 -6.82 13.30
N ALA A 81 13.54 -7.76 12.65
CA ALA A 81 14.74 -8.40 13.12
C ALA A 81 15.72 -8.68 11.98
N TYR A 82 16.91 -9.14 12.32
CA TYR A 82 17.91 -9.61 11.37
C TYR A 82 18.11 -11.12 11.55
N SER A 83 18.00 -11.89 10.45
CA SER A 83 18.44 -13.28 10.41
C SER A 83 19.97 -13.37 10.31
N ASP A 84 20.60 -12.42 9.62
CA ASP A 84 22.05 -12.21 9.58
C ASP A 84 22.36 -10.72 9.76
N LYS A 85 22.93 -10.34 10.92
CA LYS A 85 23.29 -8.95 11.21
C LYS A 85 24.45 -8.44 10.35
N LYS A 86 25.42 -9.30 10.02
CA LYS A 86 26.60 -8.90 9.23
C LYS A 86 26.19 -8.57 7.80
N ARG A 87 25.34 -9.40 7.22
CA ARG A 87 24.81 -9.21 5.86
C ARG A 87 23.57 -8.33 5.81
N ARG A 88 23.04 -7.90 6.96
CA ARG A 88 21.80 -7.12 7.10
C ARG A 88 20.59 -7.77 6.48
N ILE A 89 20.51 -9.11 6.53
CA ILE A 89 19.35 -9.84 6.03
C ILE A 89 18.22 -9.67 7.04
N THR A 90 17.18 -8.96 6.64
CA THR A 90 16.01 -8.64 7.46
C THR A 90 15.01 -9.80 7.48
N ARG A 91 14.23 -9.89 8.55
CA ARG A 91 13.08 -10.80 8.69
C ARG A 91 11.95 -10.13 9.44
N GLY A 92 10.74 -10.64 9.27
CA GLY A 92 9.52 -10.13 9.91
C GLY A 92 8.67 -9.26 9.00
N HIS A 93 9.05 -9.11 7.74
CA HIS A 93 8.29 -8.37 6.72
C HIS A 93 7.36 -9.34 5.95
N ASN A 94 6.41 -9.89 6.67
CA ASN A 94 5.37 -10.76 6.13
C ASN A 94 3.99 -10.35 6.69
N GLU A 95 2.92 -10.79 6.03
CA GLU A 95 1.56 -10.39 6.37
C GLU A 95 1.13 -10.81 7.78
N GLU A 96 1.59 -11.96 8.27
CA GLU A 96 1.28 -12.45 9.62
C GLU A 96 1.85 -11.54 10.71
N ASN A 97 2.95 -10.84 10.40
CA ASN A 97 3.60 -9.90 11.29
C ASN A 97 3.09 -8.45 11.12
N LEU A 98 2.15 -8.18 10.21
CA LEU A 98 1.53 -6.87 10.12
C LEU A 98 0.87 -6.50 11.45
N ARG A 99 1.16 -5.29 11.92
CA ARG A 99 0.54 -4.69 13.11
C ARG A 99 -0.65 -3.82 12.71
N GLN A 100 -0.44 -3.00 11.69
CA GLN A 100 -1.43 -2.07 11.19
C GLN A 100 -1.20 -1.79 9.70
N ILE A 101 -2.30 -1.59 9.00
CA ILE A 101 -2.34 -1.13 7.63
C ILE A 101 -2.64 0.37 7.68
N ASN A 102 -1.75 1.16 7.11
CA ASN A 102 -1.79 2.62 7.16
C ASN A 102 -2.18 3.23 5.82
N THR A 103 -1.87 2.53 4.72
CA THR A 103 -2.07 3.05 3.37
C THR A 103 -2.21 1.92 2.37
N PHE A 104 -3.01 2.18 1.34
CA PHE A 104 -2.95 1.47 0.07
C PHE A 104 -2.03 2.23 -0.88
N TYR A 105 -1.42 1.53 -1.83
CA TYR A 105 -0.63 2.17 -2.88
C TYR A 105 -0.75 1.45 -4.20
N ILE A 106 -0.55 2.21 -5.27
CA ILE A 106 -0.55 1.72 -6.66
C ILE A 106 0.78 2.09 -7.29
N ASP A 107 1.37 1.14 -8.00
CA ASP A 107 2.55 1.35 -8.82
C ASP A 107 2.14 1.48 -10.30
N PHE A 108 2.57 2.56 -10.94
CA PHE A 108 2.33 2.85 -12.34
C PHE A 108 3.65 2.77 -13.09
N ASP A 109 3.82 1.70 -13.85
CA ASP A 109 5.03 1.46 -14.63
C ASP A 109 4.78 1.78 -16.12
N ILE A 110 5.43 2.83 -16.62
CA ILE A 110 5.45 3.17 -18.04
C ILE A 110 6.41 2.21 -18.74
N THR A 111 5.87 1.24 -19.47
CA THR A 111 6.65 0.18 -20.14
C THR A 111 7.03 0.52 -21.58
N SER A 112 6.34 1.47 -22.18
CA SER A 112 6.53 1.88 -23.56
C SER A 112 6.96 3.34 -23.64
N SER A 113 7.97 3.64 -24.46
CA SER A 113 8.44 5.01 -24.69
C SER A 113 7.44 5.90 -25.45
N ALA A 114 6.32 5.36 -25.88
CA ALA A 114 5.23 6.07 -26.55
C ALA A 114 4.10 6.50 -25.59
N GLU A 115 4.12 6.07 -24.32
CA GLU A 115 3.14 6.45 -23.32
C GLU A 115 3.72 7.56 -22.43
N GLU A 116 3.23 8.77 -22.63
CA GLU A 116 3.45 9.87 -21.71
C GLU A 116 2.36 9.82 -20.64
N MET A 117 2.73 9.61 -19.38
CA MET A 117 1.84 9.69 -18.24
C MET A 117 2.35 10.75 -17.28
N SER A 118 1.46 11.52 -16.72
CA SER A 118 1.73 12.55 -15.71
C SER A 118 1.04 12.24 -14.39
N SER A 119 1.43 12.92 -13.32
CA SER A 119 0.69 12.88 -12.05
C SER A 119 -0.75 13.40 -12.20
N GLY A 120 -0.99 14.30 -13.16
CA GLY A 120 -2.32 14.82 -13.51
C GLY A 120 -3.27 13.74 -14.00
N ASP A 121 -2.79 12.75 -14.76
CA ASP A 121 -3.61 11.64 -15.26
C ASP A 121 -4.09 10.75 -14.11
N ILE A 122 -3.22 10.53 -13.11
CA ILE A 122 -3.58 9.82 -11.87
C ILE A 122 -4.65 10.58 -11.11
N LEU A 123 -4.51 11.91 -10.97
CA LEU A 123 -5.48 12.76 -10.28
C LEU A 123 -6.84 12.77 -10.99
N ASN A 124 -6.87 12.78 -12.32
CA ASN A 124 -8.11 12.73 -13.10
C ASN A 124 -8.89 11.43 -12.84
N VAL A 125 -8.20 10.26 -12.89
CA VAL A 125 -8.84 8.97 -12.58
C VAL A 125 -9.27 8.89 -11.12
N ALA A 126 -8.48 9.45 -10.20
CA ALA A 126 -8.79 9.51 -8.77
C ALA A 126 -10.04 10.39 -8.49
N MET A 127 -10.23 11.46 -9.26
CA MET A 127 -11.41 12.33 -9.16
C MET A 127 -12.68 11.58 -9.55
N ASP A 128 -12.64 10.81 -10.64
CA ASP A 128 -13.77 9.96 -11.07
C ASP A 128 -14.06 8.84 -10.04
N LEU A 129 -13.01 8.33 -9.39
CA LEU A 129 -13.12 7.36 -8.30
C LEU A 129 -13.80 7.95 -7.05
N GLY A 130 -13.64 9.25 -6.80
CA GLY A 130 -14.06 9.93 -5.59
C GLY A 130 -13.08 9.78 -4.40
N PHE A 131 -11.90 9.23 -4.63
CA PHE A 131 -10.83 9.05 -3.63
C PHE A 131 -9.51 9.58 -4.19
N MET A 132 -9.13 10.76 -3.74
CA MET A 132 -7.87 11.38 -4.16
C MET A 132 -6.67 10.75 -3.44
N PRO A 133 -5.53 10.58 -4.11
CA PRO A 133 -4.32 10.12 -3.43
C PRO A 133 -3.83 11.18 -2.43
N THR A 134 -3.33 10.73 -1.30
CA THR A 134 -2.67 11.57 -0.30
C THR A 134 -1.31 12.06 -0.81
N LEU A 135 -0.61 11.20 -1.56
CA LEU A 135 0.75 11.41 -2.02
C LEU A 135 0.95 10.75 -3.39
N ILE A 136 1.62 11.42 -4.30
CA ILE A 136 2.14 10.84 -5.54
C ILE A 136 3.65 11.04 -5.56
N LEU A 137 4.38 9.96 -5.76
CA LEU A 137 5.82 9.93 -5.93
C LEU A 137 6.19 9.65 -7.38
N LYS A 138 7.17 10.37 -7.90
CA LYS A 138 7.81 10.07 -9.17
C LYS A 138 8.81 8.93 -9.02
N SER A 139 8.89 8.08 -10.00
CA SER A 139 9.89 7.02 -10.10
C SER A 139 10.63 7.14 -11.44
N ASP A 140 11.70 6.35 -11.62
CA ASP A 140 12.46 6.35 -12.88
C ASP A 140 11.63 5.90 -14.08
N LYS A 141 10.55 5.12 -13.83
CA LYS A 141 9.71 4.49 -14.87
C LYS A 141 8.23 4.86 -14.78
N GLY A 142 7.85 5.80 -13.93
CA GLY A 142 6.45 6.18 -13.75
C GLY A 142 6.19 6.80 -12.38
N TYR A 143 5.14 6.37 -11.72
CA TYR A 143 4.67 6.98 -10.47
C TYR A 143 4.21 5.95 -9.47
N GLN A 144 4.19 6.32 -8.19
CA GLN A 144 3.48 5.60 -7.14
C GLN A 144 2.49 6.53 -6.43
N ALA A 145 1.22 6.15 -6.39
CA ALA A 145 0.20 6.87 -5.64
C ALA A 145 -0.13 6.17 -4.32
N TYR A 146 -0.19 6.94 -3.24
CA TYR A 146 -0.50 6.49 -1.89
C TYR A 146 -1.86 7.04 -1.46
N PHE A 147 -2.65 6.18 -0.87
CA PHE A 147 -3.97 6.47 -0.30
C PHE A 147 -3.92 6.18 1.20
N ALA A 148 -3.52 7.17 1.98
CA ALA A 148 -3.37 7.00 3.42
C ALA A 148 -4.73 6.86 4.11
N LEU A 149 -4.80 5.96 5.07
CA LEU A 149 -5.98 5.83 5.92
C LEU A 149 -6.04 6.97 6.93
N LYS A 150 -7.25 7.44 7.24
CA LYS A 150 -7.48 8.43 8.29
C LYS A 150 -7.03 7.93 9.65
N GLU A 151 -7.40 6.67 9.96
CA GLU A 151 -6.93 5.92 11.11
C GLU A 151 -6.38 4.57 10.65
N PRO A 152 -5.35 4.01 11.31
CA PRO A 152 -4.78 2.75 10.89
C PRO A 152 -5.76 1.58 11.11
N ALA A 153 -5.81 0.66 10.15
CA ALA A 153 -6.54 -0.58 10.34
C ALA A 153 -5.65 -1.59 11.10
N TYR A 154 -5.99 -1.83 12.37
CA TYR A 154 -5.21 -2.73 13.21
C TYR A 154 -5.45 -4.21 12.87
N VAL A 155 -4.36 -4.93 12.71
CA VAL A 155 -4.37 -6.37 12.45
C VAL A 155 -4.29 -7.11 13.78
N THR A 156 -5.35 -7.84 14.14
CA THR A 156 -5.42 -8.55 15.43
C THR A 156 -5.75 -10.04 15.23
N ALA A 157 -5.26 -10.88 16.15
CA ALA A 157 -5.59 -12.30 16.17
C ALA A 157 -7.08 -12.53 16.51
N HIS A 158 -7.71 -11.66 17.30
CA HIS A 158 -9.13 -11.72 17.63
C HIS A 158 -10.05 -11.69 16.40
N SER A 159 -9.65 -10.95 15.36
CA SER A 159 -10.37 -10.91 14.09
C SER A 159 -10.00 -12.05 13.15
N ASN A 160 -9.19 -13.02 13.60
CA ASN A 160 -8.60 -14.08 12.77
C ASN A 160 -7.96 -13.51 11.49
N PHE A 161 -7.27 -12.36 11.63
CA PHE A 161 -6.61 -11.65 10.55
C PHE A 161 -7.51 -11.26 9.36
N LYS A 162 -8.84 -11.25 9.54
CA LYS A 162 -9.81 -10.91 8.49
C LYS A 162 -9.54 -9.54 7.84
N VAL A 163 -9.02 -8.60 8.62
CA VAL A 163 -8.64 -7.26 8.13
C VAL A 163 -7.67 -7.34 6.96
N ILE A 164 -6.69 -8.26 6.99
CA ILE A 164 -5.73 -8.46 5.89
C ILE A 164 -6.47 -8.88 4.61
N LYS A 165 -7.39 -9.84 4.71
CA LYS A 165 -8.15 -10.33 3.56
C LYS A 165 -8.98 -9.22 2.93
N VAL A 166 -9.71 -8.47 3.75
CA VAL A 166 -10.53 -7.34 3.29
C VAL A 166 -9.67 -6.25 2.66
N ALA A 167 -8.56 -5.90 3.30
CA ALA A 167 -7.65 -4.88 2.77
C ALA A 167 -6.99 -5.30 1.45
N LYS A 168 -6.71 -6.58 1.24
CA LYS A 168 -6.25 -7.12 -0.06
C LYS A 168 -7.30 -6.93 -1.15
N GLU A 169 -8.55 -7.20 -0.83
CA GLU A 169 -9.67 -7.03 -1.76
C GLU A 169 -9.84 -5.55 -2.14
N ILE A 170 -9.82 -4.65 -1.16
CA ILE A 170 -9.82 -3.19 -1.40
C ILE A 170 -8.66 -2.80 -2.31
N SER A 171 -7.43 -3.19 -1.97
CA SER A 171 -6.24 -2.89 -2.75
C SER A 171 -6.31 -3.43 -4.18
N GLN A 172 -6.86 -4.64 -4.37
CA GLN A 172 -7.03 -5.21 -5.70
C GLN A 172 -8.09 -4.48 -6.51
N ASN A 173 -9.22 -4.14 -5.91
CA ASN A 173 -10.28 -3.38 -6.58
C ASN A 173 -9.79 -1.98 -6.98
N LEU A 174 -8.98 -1.34 -6.12
CA LEU A 174 -8.37 -0.05 -6.41
C LEU A 174 -7.42 -0.14 -7.62
N ARG A 175 -6.55 -1.14 -7.66
CA ARG A 175 -5.67 -1.38 -8.82
C ARG A 175 -6.45 -1.68 -10.09
N ASN A 176 -7.46 -2.53 -10.00
CA ASN A 176 -8.32 -2.87 -11.14
C ASN A 176 -9.05 -1.63 -11.69
N HIS A 177 -9.45 -0.70 -10.83
CA HIS A 177 -10.08 0.55 -11.26
C HIS A 177 -9.10 1.40 -12.08
N PHE A 178 -7.91 1.67 -11.55
CA PHE A 178 -6.90 2.47 -12.25
C PHE A 178 -6.36 1.78 -13.52
N SER A 179 -6.26 0.46 -13.53
CA SER A 179 -5.77 -0.31 -14.68
C SER A 179 -6.69 -0.27 -15.92
N GLN A 180 -7.90 0.26 -15.79
CA GLN A 180 -8.80 0.45 -16.92
C GLN A 180 -8.30 1.54 -17.88
N THR A 181 -7.50 2.48 -17.39
CA THR A 181 -7.06 3.65 -18.15
C THR A 181 -5.56 3.94 -18.04
N LEU A 182 -4.89 3.45 -17.00
CA LEU A 182 -3.49 3.73 -16.71
C LEU A 182 -2.66 2.43 -16.59
N PRO A 183 -1.35 2.47 -16.87
CA PRO A 183 -0.46 1.31 -16.81
C PRO A 183 -0.11 0.93 -15.37
N VAL A 184 -0.98 0.15 -14.71
CA VAL A 184 -0.81 -0.31 -13.33
C VAL A 184 -0.06 -1.63 -13.26
N ASP A 185 0.94 -1.75 -12.38
CA ASP A 185 1.54 -3.03 -12.02
C ASP A 185 0.58 -3.83 -11.12
N LEU A 186 -0.14 -4.77 -11.72
CA LEU A 186 -1.07 -5.66 -11.01
C LEU A 186 -0.38 -6.77 -10.21
N THR A 187 0.92 -7.00 -10.42
CA THR A 187 1.71 -8.05 -9.75
C THR A 187 2.33 -7.60 -8.45
N CYS A 188 2.32 -6.31 -8.18
CA CYS A 188 2.86 -5.68 -6.99
C CYS A 188 2.21 -6.24 -5.69
N ASN A 189 2.98 -6.38 -4.63
CA ASN A 189 2.49 -6.87 -3.34
C ASN A 189 1.57 -5.83 -2.67
N HIS A 190 0.47 -6.26 -2.04
CA HIS A 190 -0.53 -5.34 -1.46
C HIS A 190 0.02 -4.50 -0.28
N PHE A 191 0.87 -5.09 0.55
CA PHE A 191 1.41 -4.46 1.77
C PHE A 191 2.94 -4.48 1.81
N GLY A 192 3.56 -4.74 0.67
CA GLY A 192 4.99 -4.94 0.59
C GLY A 192 5.79 -3.66 0.58
N ILE A 193 6.79 -3.66 -0.28
CA ILE A 193 7.78 -2.60 -0.39
C ILE A 193 7.33 -1.61 -1.45
N ALA A 194 7.41 -0.33 -1.11
CA ALA A 194 7.04 0.79 -1.96
C ALA A 194 8.20 1.81 -2.03
N ARG A 195 8.11 2.81 -2.89
CA ARG A 195 9.07 3.92 -2.93
C ARG A 195 8.99 4.75 -1.66
N ILE A 196 10.14 5.15 -1.11
CA ILE A 196 10.16 6.05 0.03
C ILE A 196 9.98 7.51 -0.43
N PRO A 197 9.17 8.32 0.28
CA PRO A 197 9.09 9.76 0.03
C PRO A 197 10.44 10.43 0.27
N ARG A 198 10.88 11.24 -0.69
CA ARG A 198 12.09 12.08 -0.62
C ARG A 198 11.77 13.45 -1.22
N THR A 199 12.58 14.45 -0.93
CA THR A 199 12.38 15.81 -1.44
C THR A 199 12.42 15.90 -2.96
N ASP A 200 13.15 14.98 -3.61
CA ASP A 200 13.37 14.96 -5.05
C ASP A 200 12.35 14.13 -5.83
N ASN A 201 11.45 13.37 -5.15
CA ASN A 201 10.50 12.51 -5.82
C ASN A 201 9.03 12.78 -5.46
N VAL A 202 8.72 13.71 -4.57
CA VAL A 202 7.35 14.08 -4.24
C VAL A 202 6.79 15.02 -5.31
N GLU A 203 5.81 14.53 -6.10
CA GLU A 203 5.12 15.31 -7.13
C GLU A 203 3.82 15.94 -6.61
N PHE A 204 3.13 15.25 -5.70
CA PHE A 204 1.87 15.71 -5.12
C PHE A 204 1.80 15.26 -3.67
N PHE A 205 1.31 16.14 -2.80
CA PHE A 205 1.02 15.83 -1.41
C PHE A 205 -0.10 16.74 -0.88
N PHE A 206 -1.14 16.11 -0.34
CA PHE A 206 -2.23 16.83 0.33
C PHE A 206 -2.71 16.02 1.54
N GLU A 207 -2.45 16.56 2.73
CA GLU A 207 -2.65 15.84 4.00
C GLU A 207 -4.12 15.55 4.35
N GLU A 208 -5.06 16.33 3.80
CA GLU A 208 -6.49 16.13 4.03
C GLU A 208 -7.08 14.98 3.22
N TYR A 209 -6.41 14.52 2.15
CA TYR A 209 -6.87 13.38 1.36
C TYR A 209 -6.55 12.06 2.06
N THR A 210 -7.30 11.81 3.14
CA THR A 210 -7.26 10.57 3.91
C THR A 210 -8.68 10.07 4.12
N TYR A 211 -8.86 8.76 4.05
CA TYR A 211 -10.17 8.12 4.13
C TYR A 211 -10.16 7.01 5.18
N SER A 212 -11.29 6.78 5.80
CA SER A 212 -11.44 5.70 6.77
C SER A 212 -11.41 4.33 6.07
N PHE A 213 -11.05 3.29 6.82
CA PHE A 213 -11.11 1.92 6.31
C PHE A 213 -12.55 1.51 5.93
N GLU A 214 -13.54 2.05 6.64
CA GLU A 214 -14.96 1.83 6.37
C GLU A 214 -15.39 2.39 5.01
N GLU A 215 -14.97 3.63 4.66
CA GLU A 215 -15.27 4.23 3.34
C GLU A 215 -14.68 3.37 2.21
N TRP A 216 -13.44 2.90 2.36
CA TRP A 216 -12.81 1.99 1.41
C TRP A 216 -13.54 0.65 1.30
N LEU A 217 -13.98 0.08 2.43
CA LEU A 217 -14.74 -1.16 2.45
C LEU A 217 -16.07 -1.01 1.69
N GLN A 218 -16.84 0.03 1.99
CA GLN A 218 -18.12 0.30 1.33
C GLN A 218 -17.96 0.50 -0.18
N TRP A 219 -16.93 1.23 -0.60
CA TRP A 219 -16.60 1.38 -2.00
C TRP A 219 -16.25 0.03 -2.65
N SER A 220 -15.38 -0.75 -2.05
CA SER A 220 -14.92 -2.03 -2.56
C SER A 220 -16.06 -3.05 -2.71
N MET A 221 -16.99 -3.08 -1.75
CA MET A 221 -18.18 -3.94 -1.81
C MET A 221 -19.05 -3.61 -3.04
N LYS A 222 -19.29 -2.34 -3.33
CA LYS A 222 -20.04 -1.91 -4.54
C LYS A 222 -19.36 -2.37 -5.83
N GLN A 223 -18.02 -2.35 -5.90
CA GLN A 223 -17.27 -2.84 -7.05
C GLN A 223 -17.47 -4.37 -7.22
N SER A 224 -17.45 -5.12 -6.13
CA SER A 224 -17.64 -6.58 -6.14
C SER A 224 -19.07 -6.98 -6.57
N GLU A 225 -20.08 -6.28 -6.09
CA GLU A 225 -21.49 -6.48 -6.50
C GLU A 225 -21.70 -6.21 -8.00
N PHE A 226 -21.10 -5.14 -8.50
CA PHE A 226 -21.16 -4.78 -9.93
C PHE A 226 -20.50 -5.85 -10.80
N SER A 227 -19.37 -6.41 -10.37
CA SER A 227 -18.69 -7.49 -11.10
C SER A 227 -19.49 -8.79 -11.07
N PHE A 228 -20.20 -9.07 -9.98
CA PHE A 228 -21.07 -10.25 -9.84
C PHE A 228 -22.29 -10.16 -10.75
N SER A 229 -22.92 -8.98 -10.83
CA SER A 229 -24.07 -8.76 -11.71
C SER A 229 -23.69 -8.87 -13.19
N LYS A 230 -22.52 -8.37 -13.61
CA LYS A 230 -21.99 -8.56 -14.98
C LYS A 230 -21.75 -10.05 -15.31
N ARG A 231 -21.16 -10.83 -14.40
CA ARG A 231 -20.93 -12.25 -14.58
C ARG A 231 -22.26 -13.03 -14.71
N LYS A 232 -23.26 -12.68 -13.91
CA LYS A 232 -24.60 -13.30 -13.94
C LYS A 232 -25.33 -13.00 -15.26
N ALA A 233 -25.22 -11.77 -15.77
CA ALA A 233 -25.78 -11.40 -17.07
C ALA A 233 -25.14 -12.16 -18.22
N ASN A 234 -23.82 -12.34 -18.21
CA ASN A 234 -23.11 -13.12 -19.22
C ASN A 234 -23.45 -14.62 -19.18
N LEU A 235 -23.65 -15.19 -18.00
CA LEU A 235 -24.10 -16.58 -17.84
C LEU A 235 -25.53 -16.80 -18.35
N THR A 236 -26.41 -15.82 -18.21
CA THR A 236 -27.81 -15.92 -18.69
C THR A 236 -27.89 -15.89 -20.23
N VAL A 237 -26.94 -15.21 -20.89
CA VAL A 237 -26.86 -15.17 -22.37
C VAL A 237 -26.36 -16.51 -22.95
N ILE A 238 -25.52 -17.26 -22.21
CA ILE A 238 -24.96 -18.55 -22.68
C ILE A 238 -25.98 -19.69 -22.57
N THR A 239 -26.93 -19.62 -21.64
CA THR A 239 -27.95 -20.67 -21.43
C THR A 239 -29.16 -20.57 -22.35
N GLY A 240 -29.24 -19.56 -23.23
CA GLY A 240 -30.39 -19.31 -24.13
C GLY A 240 -30.35 -19.97 -25.49
N THR A 241 -29.34 -20.73 -25.86
CA THR A 241 -29.19 -21.34 -27.19
C THR A 241 -28.66 -22.78 -27.10
N GLU A 242 -29.42 -23.70 -26.50
CA GLU A 242 -29.28 -25.11 -26.87
C GLU A 242 -30.65 -25.72 -27.00
N GLY A 243 -30.94 -26.09 -28.24
CA GLY A 243 -32.13 -26.76 -28.66
C GLY A 243 -32.29 -28.12 -27.99
N LYS A 244 -33.55 -28.44 -27.78
CA LYS A 244 -34.01 -29.76 -27.43
C LYS A 244 -33.38 -30.81 -28.37
N LYS A 245 -32.47 -31.61 -27.86
CA LYS A 245 -32.18 -32.93 -28.45
C LYS A 245 -33.23 -33.91 -27.89
N GLN A 246 -34.10 -34.37 -28.76
CA GLN A 246 -34.89 -35.52 -28.60
C GLN A 246 -33.97 -36.73 -28.30
N ILE A 247 -34.09 -37.33 -27.18
CA ILE A 247 -33.46 -38.63 -26.90
C ILE A 247 -34.48 -39.67 -27.36
N ASP A 248 -34.20 -40.33 -28.48
CA ASP A 248 -34.86 -41.54 -28.89
C ASP A 248 -34.38 -42.67 -27.98
N GLU A 249 -35.29 -43.30 -27.26
CA GLU A 249 -35.01 -44.53 -26.53
C GLU A 249 -34.84 -45.69 -27.51
N PRO A 250 -33.85 -46.55 -27.33
CA PRO A 250 -33.90 -47.91 -27.86
C PRO A 250 -34.26 -48.90 -26.76
N TRP A 251 -35.33 -49.64 -26.99
CA TRP A 251 -35.66 -51.02 -26.64
C TRP A 251 -34.96 -51.68 -25.42
#